data_1d36cc1bae3b9c6ccf362e02554970da
#
_entry.id   1d36cc1bae3b9c6ccf362e02554970da
#
_cell.length_a   1.000
_cell.length_b   1.000
_cell.length_c   1.000
_cell.angle_alpha   90.00
_cell.angle_beta   90.00
_cell.angle_gamma   90.00
#
_symmetry.space_group_name_H-M   'P 1'
#
loop_
_entity.id
_entity.type
_entity.pdbx_description
1 polymer ?
#
loop_
_entity_poly.entity_id
_entity_poly.type
_entity_poly.pdbx_seq_one_letter_code
_entity_poly.pdbx_strand_id
1 'polypeptide(L)'
;MRGRGGNDTYVVDHAADKVEELAGEGVDRVRSSVDYILPDHVENLLLIGNATISGTGNAGTNQLVGNRGSNLLDGGAGADEMRGGTGNDTYVVDEAGDQVIELAGEGADRVKSAISYTLTDNVEHLSLTGREAINGTGNALANRIYGNKGSNTLEGEGGNDLLRGGDRFDRLFGGEGNDILEGGIDADRFYFDTPLGRANVDTILDFTQSEDSIFLDDAVFRALPSGALASDALAIGSAASTAAHRIVYNPVTGALLYDADGEGGGAAIQFATLDNHPPALAATDFVVF
;
A
#
# COMPACT_ATOMS: atom_id res chain seq x y z
N MET A 1 -31.32 5.96 -25.83
CA MET A 1 -30.65 6.67 -26.97
C MET A 1 -29.97 5.60 -27.81
N ARG A 2 -29.92 5.76 -29.13
CA ARG A 2 -29.23 4.80 -30.02
C ARG A 2 -28.60 5.55 -31.19
N GLY A 3 -27.26 5.44 -31.36
CA GLY A 3 -26.49 6.17 -32.37
C GLY A 3 -26.42 5.48 -33.73
N ARG A 4 -26.43 4.17 -33.75
CA ARG A 4 -26.15 3.34 -34.92
C ARG A 4 -24.66 3.28 -35.23
N GLY A 5 -24.25 3.14 -36.51
CA GLY A 5 -22.84 3.03 -36.87
C GLY A 5 -22.11 4.38 -36.88
N GLY A 6 -20.94 4.39 -36.28
CA GLY A 6 -20.03 5.57 -36.14
C GLY A 6 -19.68 5.78 -34.65
N ASN A 7 -18.82 6.75 -34.39
CA ASN A 7 -18.43 7.08 -33.01
C ASN A 7 -19.41 8.14 -32.47
N ASP A 8 -20.32 7.70 -31.64
CA ASP A 8 -21.41 8.50 -31.11
C ASP A 8 -21.13 9.06 -29.70
N THR A 9 -21.81 10.14 -29.34
CA THR A 9 -21.74 10.71 -27.99
C THR A 9 -23.14 10.88 -27.41
N TYR A 10 -23.35 10.23 -26.25
CA TYR A 10 -24.60 10.27 -25.49
C TYR A 10 -24.44 11.20 -24.29
N VAL A 11 -25.46 12.00 -24.02
CA VAL A 11 -25.52 12.83 -22.81
C VAL A 11 -26.58 12.26 -21.90
N VAL A 12 -26.16 11.90 -20.69
CA VAL A 12 -26.98 11.31 -19.62
C VAL A 12 -27.03 12.29 -18.46
N ASP A 13 -28.21 12.81 -18.17
CA ASP A 13 -28.44 13.71 -17.04
C ASP A 13 -29.51 13.19 -16.06
N HIS A 14 -30.06 12.02 -16.34
CA HIS A 14 -31.04 11.36 -15.50
C HIS A 14 -30.77 9.85 -15.42
N ALA A 15 -30.92 9.27 -14.21
CA ALA A 15 -30.65 7.84 -13.99
C ALA A 15 -31.56 6.87 -14.80
N ALA A 16 -32.67 7.36 -15.36
CA ALA A 16 -33.55 6.57 -16.23
C ALA A 16 -33.12 6.59 -17.70
N ASP A 17 -32.14 7.40 -18.10
CA ASP A 17 -31.66 7.43 -19.46
C ASP A 17 -31.02 6.11 -19.85
N LYS A 18 -31.36 5.62 -21.03
CA LYS A 18 -30.81 4.37 -21.56
C LYS A 18 -30.07 4.62 -22.87
N VAL A 19 -28.86 4.10 -22.93
CA VAL A 19 -28.05 4.01 -24.13
C VAL A 19 -28.08 2.56 -24.61
N GLU A 20 -28.25 2.34 -25.89
CA GLU A 20 -28.23 1.04 -26.54
C GLU A 20 -27.29 1.09 -27.73
N GLU A 21 -26.30 0.21 -27.75
CA GLU A 21 -25.33 0.02 -28.83
C GLU A 21 -25.27 -1.45 -29.25
N LEU A 22 -24.87 -1.71 -30.47
CA LEU A 22 -24.65 -3.06 -30.98
C LEU A 22 -23.16 -3.29 -31.27
N ALA A 23 -22.76 -4.54 -31.26
CA ALA A 23 -21.39 -4.91 -31.53
C ALA A 23 -20.90 -4.37 -32.90
N GLY A 24 -19.78 -3.61 -32.85
CA GLY A 24 -19.11 -3.09 -34.05
C GLY A 24 -19.78 -1.84 -34.66
N GLU A 25 -20.65 -1.16 -33.93
CA GLU A 25 -21.24 0.11 -34.40
C GLU A 25 -20.28 1.30 -34.25
N GLY A 26 -19.20 1.20 -33.45
CA GLY A 26 -18.20 2.28 -33.35
C GLY A 26 -17.33 2.21 -32.10
N VAL A 27 -16.78 3.36 -31.73
CA VAL A 27 -16.17 3.64 -30.44
C VAL A 27 -16.97 4.79 -29.81
N ASP A 28 -17.80 4.45 -28.84
CA ASP A 28 -18.85 5.30 -28.36
C ASP A 28 -18.54 5.88 -26.97
N ARG A 29 -19.14 7.04 -26.70
CA ARG A 29 -18.92 7.76 -25.45
C ARG A 29 -20.21 8.15 -24.78
N VAL A 30 -20.30 7.86 -23.48
CA VAL A 30 -21.31 8.45 -22.59
C VAL A 30 -20.69 9.62 -21.83
N ARG A 31 -21.40 10.75 -21.77
CA ARG A 31 -21.13 11.88 -20.88
C ARG A 31 -22.23 11.93 -19.82
N SER A 32 -21.91 11.64 -18.57
CA SER A 32 -22.90 11.56 -17.50
C SER A 32 -22.69 12.61 -16.43
N SER A 33 -23.79 13.23 -15.98
CA SER A 33 -23.83 14.07 -14.77
C SER A 33 -24.44 13.37 -13.55
N VAL A 34 -24.72 12.09 -13.67
CA VAL A 34 -25.22 11.18 -12.61
C VAL A 34 -24.40 9.91 -12.58
N ASP A 35 -24.54 9.10 -11.52
CA ASP A 35 -23.95 7.76 -11.49
C ASP A 35 -24.34 6.98 -12.74
N TYR A 36 -23.38 6.31 -13.36
CA TYR A 36 -23.65 5.61 -14.60
C TYR A 36 -22.82 4.33 -14.75
N ILE A 37 -23.48 3.30 -15.27
CA ILE A 37 -22.89 2.03 -15.67
C ILE A 37 -22.95 1.93 -17.19
N LEU A 38 -21.82 1.72 -17.84
CA LEU A 38 -21.77 1.56 -19.28
C LEU A 38 -22.54 0.31 -19.72
N PRO A 39 -23.44 0.42 -20.69
CA PRO A 39 -24.02 -0.75 -21.33
C PRO A 39 -22.98 -1.46 -22.21
N ASP A 40 -23.28 -2.68 -22.63
CA ASP A 40 -22.46 -3.43 -23.58
C ASP A 40 -22.17 -2.59 -24.84
N HIS A 41 -20.98 -2.74 -25.41
CA HIS A 41 -20.54 -2.11 -26.66
C HIS A 41 -20.40 -0.57 -26.59
N VAL A 42 -20.26 0.00 -25.41
CA VAL A 42 -19.82 1.39 -25.21
C VAL A 42 -18.48 1.37 -24.51
N GLU A 43 -17.50 2.08 -25.05
CA GLU A 43 -16.12 2.01 -24.61
C GLU A 43 -15.74 3.13 -23.64
N ASN A 44 -16.37 4.31 -23.73
CA ASN A 44 -15.90 5.48 -22.99
C ASN A 44 -16.97 6.07 -22.07
N LEU A 45 -16.57 6.37 -20.84
CA LEU A 45 -17.36 7.15 -19.89
C LEU A 45 -16.62 8.43 -19.50
N LEU A 46 -17.31 9.55 -19.60
CA LEU A 46 -16.85 10.84 -19.07
C LEU A 46 -17.88 11.35 -18.05
N LEU A 47 -17.51 11.37 -16.80
CA LEU A 47 -18.31 12.04 -15.77
C LEU A 47 -18.14 13.55 -15.89
N ILE A 48 -19.21 14.29 -15.78
CA ILE A 48 -19.22 15.74 -15.94
C ILE A 48 -19.80 16.47 -14.72
N GLY A 49 -19.42 17.73 -14.55
CA GLY A 49 -19.86 18.54 -13.41
C GLY A 49 -18.87 18.49 -12.25
N ASN A 50 -19.39 18.67 -11.01
CA ASN A 50 -18.58 18.72 -9.80
C ASN A 50 -19.18 17.83 -8.68
N ALA A 51 -20.19 17.04 -9.00
CA ALA A 51 -20.84 16.17 -8.01
C ALA A 51 -19.97 14.93 -7.76
N THR A 52 -20.04 14.41 -6.54
CA THR A 52 -19.50 13.09 -6.20
C THR A 52 -20.38 12.04 -6.83
N ILE A 53 -19.96 11.49 -7.95
CA ILE A 53 -20.68 10.47 -8.72
C ILE A 53 -19.75 9.33 -9.12
N SER A 54 -20.36 8.18 -9.39
CA SER A 54 -19.63 6.94 -9.73
C SER A 54 -19.76 6.61 -11.21
N GLY A 55 -18.71 6.02 -11.76
CA GLY A 55 -18.67 5.48 -13.10
C GLY A 55 -18.26 4.01 -13.09
N THR A 56 -19.05 3.17 -13.75
CA THR A 56 -18.70 1.74 -13.91
C THR A 56 -18.65 1.40 -15.39
N GLY A 57 -17.60 0.69 -15.78
CA GLY A 57 -17.43 0.14 -17.13
C GLY A 57 -18.33 -1.06 -17.41
N ASN A 58 -18.03 -1.79 -18.46
CA ASN A 58 -18.69 -3.04 -18.83
C ASN A 58 -17.69 -4.19 -18.88
N ALA A 59 -17.95 -5.26 -19.65
CA ALA A 59 -17.01 -6.39 -19.77
C ALA A 59 -15.95 -6.22 -20.88
N GLY A 60 -15.92 -5.08 -21.55
CA GLY A 60 -14.92 -4.75 -22.58
C GLY A 60 -13.86 -3.81 -22.04
N THR A 61 -12.87 -3.49 -22.85
CA THR A 61 -11.88 -2.47 -22.52
C THR A 61 -12.50 -1.09 -22.53
N ASN A 62 -12.51 -0.42 -21.38
CA ASN A 62 -13.13 0.88 -21.22
C ASN A 62 -12.12 1.99 -20.89
N GLN A 63 -12.49 3.21 -21.18
CA GLN A 63 -11.84 4.42 -20.70
C GLN A 63 -12.82 5.20 -19.81
N LEU A 64 -12.53 5.30 -18.53
CA LEU A 64 -13.34 6.01 -17.55
C LEU A 64 -12.62 7.28 -17.12
N VAL A 65 -13.28 8.41 -17.28
CA VAL A 65 -12.74 9.70 -16.85
C VAL A 65 -13.71 10.33 -15.87
N GLY A 66 -13.21 10.63 -14.68
CA GLY A 66 -13.93 11.30 -13.61
C GLY A 66 -14.16 12.79 -13.88
N ASN A 67 -14.75 13.47 -12.91
CA ASN A 67 -15.02 14.89 -12.97
C ASN A 67 -14.16 15.67 -11.94
N ARG A 68 -14.68 16.75 -11.35
CA ARG A 68 -13.97 17.52 -10.30
C ARG A 68 -14.36 17.13 -8.88
N GLY A 69 -15.29 16.24 -8.71
CA GLY A 69 -15.74 15.70 -7.43
C GLY A 69 -15.07 14.37 -7.16
N SER A 70 -15.10 13.90 -5.91
CA SER A 70 -14.60 12.58 -5.57
C SER A 70 -15.42 11.48 -6.22
N ASN A 71 -14.82 10.71 -7.11
CA ASN A 71 -15.48 9.69 -7.90
C ASN A 71 -15.14 8.27 -7.40
N LEU A 72 -16.03 7.34 -7.62
CA LEU A 72 -15.71 5.91 -7.64
C LEU A 72 -15.70 5.46 -9.10
N LEU A 73 -14.55 5.01 -9.58
CA LEU A 73 -14.35 4.45 -10.91
C LEU A 73 -14.08 2.95 -10.80
N ASP A 74 -14.89 2.17 -11.47
CA ASP A 74 -14.82 0.72 -11.51
C ASP A 74 -14.82 0.29 -12.98
N GLY A 75 -13.67 -0.22 -13.47
CA GLY A 75 -13.53 -0.65 -14.87
C GLY A 75 -14.47 -1.79 -15.23
N GLY A 76 -14.77 -2.65 -14.26
CA GLY A 76 -15.43 -3.92 -14.50
C GLY A 76 -14.44 -4.95 -15.00
N ALA A 77 -14.92 -5.91 -15.79
CA ALA A 77 -14.02 -6.90 -16.39
C ALA A 77 -13.35 -6.32 -17.63
N GLY A 78 -12.09 -6.63 -17.84
CA GLY A 78 -11.33 -6.17 -19.00
C GLY A 78 -10.06 -5.44 -18.60
N ALA A 79 -9.37 -4.90 -19.57
CA ALA A 79 -8.19 -4.06 -19.31
C ALA A 79 -8.58 -2.59 -19.50
N ASP A 80 -8.79 -1.89 -18.41
CA ASP A 80 -9.43 -0.59 -18.37
C ASP A 80 -8.45 0.54 -18.07
N GLU A 81 -8.74 1.73 -18.56
CA GLU A 81 -8.02 2.96 -18.22
C GLU A 81 -8.93 3.87 -17.39
N MET A 82 -8.48 4.21 -16.19
CA MET A 82 -9.24 5.03 -15.24
C MET A 82 -8.46 6.29 -14.87
N ARG A 83 -9.11 7.45 -14.94
CA ARG A 83 -8.56 8.75 -14.53
C ARG A 83 -9.62 9.49 -13.71
N GLY A 84 -9.32 9.78 -12.45
CA GLY A 84 -10.26 10.46 -11.55
C GLY A 84 -10.34 11.95 -11.83
N GLY A 85 -9.19 12.57 -12.02
CA GLY A 85 -9.05 14.02 -12.15
C GLY A 85 -8.94 14.68 -10.79
N THR A 86 -9.48 15.88 -10.60
CA THR A 86 -9.41 16.53 -9.29
C THR A 86 -10.46 15.97 -8.34
N GLY A 87 -10.10 15.80 -7.08
CA GLY A 87 -10.96 15.26 -6.03
C GLY A 87 -10.22 14.14 -5.31
N ASN A 88 -10.86 13.48 -4.36
CA ASN A 88 -10.29 12.28 -3.75
C ASN A 88 -11.01 11.08 -4.35
N ASP A 89 -10.39 10.46 -5.31
CA ASP A 89 -11.00 9.44 -6.14
C ASP A 89 -10.74 8.02 -5.61
N THR A 90 -11.56 7.09 -6.00
CA THR A 90 -11.39 5.67 -5.66
C THR A 90 -11.49 4.83 -6.93
N TYR A 91 -10.47 4.04 -7.17
CA TYR A 91 -10.36 3.11 -8.28
C TYR A 91 -10.57 1.68 -7.82
N VAL A 92 -11.34 0.91 -8.55
CA VAL A 92 -11.45 -0.53 -8.36
C VAL A 92 -10.59 -1.20 -9.43
N VAL A 93 -9.67 -2.05 -8.99
CA VAL A 93 -8.75 -2.81 -9.83
C VAL A 93 -8.93 -4.30 -9.54
N ASP A 94 -9.39 -5.05 -10.51
CA ASP A 94 -9.62 -6.49 -10.38
C ASP A 94 -8.98 -7.32 -11.52
N GLU A 95 -8.47 -6.66 -12.55
CA GLU A 95 -7.73 -7.26 -13.66
C GLU A 95 -6.32 -6.68 -13.80
N ALA A 96 -5.36 -7.52 -14.20
CA ALA A 96 -3.95 -7.11 -14.34
C ALA A 96 -3.70 -6.09 -15.47
N GLY A 97 -4.69 -5.88 -16.33
CA GLY A 97 -4.63 -4.94 -17.42
C GLY A 97 -5.11 -3.53 -17.06
N ASP A 98 -5.69 -3.35 -15.87
CA ASP A 98 -6.21 -2.07 -15.42
C ASP A 98 -5.10 -1.05 -15.20
N GLN A 99 -5.35 0.16 -15.65
CA GLN A 99 -4.44 1.28 -15.51
C GLN A 99 -5.10 2.43 -14.77
N VAL A 100 -4.51 2.83 -13.65
CA VAL A 100 -4.88 4.04 -12.91
C VAL A 100 -3.90 5.14 -13.28
N ILE A 101 -4.41 6.30 -13.65
CA ILE A 101 -3.59 7.45 -14.09
C ILE A 101 -4.01 8.66 -13.26
N GLU A 102 -3.07 9.21 -12.49
CA GLU A 102 -3.21 10.41 -11.68
C GLU A 102 -2.13 11.43 -11.98
N LEU A 103 -2.47 12.71 -11.88
CA LEU A 103 -1.53 13.80 -12.00
C LEU A 103 -1.24 14.43 -10.64
N ALA A 104 -0.08 15.05 -10.54
CA ALA A 104 0.34 15.67 -9.29
C ALA A 104 -0.64 16.75 -8.82
N GLY A 105 -1.15 16.59 -7.59
CA GLY A 105 -2.02 17.55 -6.92
C GLY A 105 -3.50 17.46 -7.30
N GLU A 106 -3.93 16.37 -7.90
CA GLU A 106 -5.34 16.14 -8.23
C GLU A 106 -6.16 15.67 -7.02
N GLY A 107 -5.53 15.08 -6.00
CA GLY A 107 -6.26 14.69 -4.79
C GLY A 107 -5.43 13.92 -3.78
N ALA A 108 -6.14 13.16 -2.95
CA ALA A 108 -5.59 12.05 -2.19
C ALA A 108 -6.42 10.81 -2.56
N ASP A 109 -5.84 9.99 -3.41
CA ASP A 109 -6.54 9.00 -4.19
C ASP A 109 -6.30 7.59 -3.68
N ARG A 110 -7.24 6.70 -3.97
CA ARG A 110 -7.24 5.34 -3.44
C ARG A 110 -7.46 4.30 -4.53
N VAL A 111 -6.61 3.28 -4.53
CA VAL A 111 -6.88 2.03 -5.24
C VAL A 111 -7.43 0.99 -4.27
N LYS A 112 -8.52 0.33 -4.65
CA LYS A 112 -9.02 -0.91 -4.05
C LYS A 112 -8.71 -2.05 -5.02
N SER A 113 -7.81 -2.96 -4.63
CA SER A 113 -7.38 -4.01 -5.52
C SER A 113 -7.78 -5.41 -5.03
N ALA A 114 -8.32 -6.23 -5.91
CA ALA A 114 -8.57 -7.66 -5.69
C ALA A 114 -7.39 -8.53 -6.15
N ILE A 115 -6.33 -7.94 -6.68
CA ILE A 115 -5.10 -8.59 -7.15
C ILE A 115 -3.88 -7.94 -6.50
N SER A 116 -2.70 -8.52 -6.62
CA SER A 116 -1.46 -7.84 -6.24
C SER A 116 -1.28 -6.57 -7.07
N TYR A 117 -0.96 -5.46 -6.40
CA TYR A 117 -0.93 -4.16 -7.04
C TYR A 117 0.22 -3.29 -6.55
N THR A 118 0.85 -2.58 -7.48
CA THR A 118 1.82 -1.52 -7.21
C THR A 118 1.18 -0.18 -7.53
N LEU A 119 1.20 0.75 -6.58
CA LEU A 119 0.66 2.10 -6.77
C LEU A 119 1.39 2.81 -7.92
N THR A 120 0.61 3.39 -8.80
CA THR A 120 1.12 4.33 -9.80
C THR A 120 1.51 5.66 -9.15
N ASP A 121 2.26 6.48 -9.88
CA ASP A 121 2.64 7.82 -9.41
C ASP A 121 1.40 8.64 -9.01
N ASN A 122 1.55 9.48 -7.98
CA ASN A 122 0.53 10.38 -7.47
C ASN A 122 -0.72 9.72 -6.86
N VAL A 123 -0.67 8.43 -6.50
CA VAL A 123 -1.70 7.75 -5.72
C VAL A 123 -1.18 7.48 -4.31
N GLU A 124 -1.94 7.86 -3.28
CA GLU A 124 -1.50 7.81 -1.89
C GLU A 124 -1.96 6.56 -1.15
N HIS A 125 -3.07 5.93 -1.57
CA HIS A 125 -3.68 4.89 -0.77
C HIS A 125 -3.93 3.60 -1.56
N LEU A 126 -3.55 2.46 -0.96
CA LEU A 126 -3.88 1.12 -1.44
C LEU A 126 -4.68 0.37 -0.38
N SER A 127 -5.73 -0.30 -0.81
CA SER A 127 -6.48 -1.23 0.03
C SER A 127 -6.66 -2.54 -0.73
N LEU A 128 -5.99 -3.59 -0.28
CA LEU A 128 -6.19 -4.93 -0.82
C LEU A 128 -7.54 -5.47 -0.33
N THR A 129 -8.24 -6.19 -1.19
CA THR A 129 -9.57 -6.71 -0.91
C THR A 129 -9.59 -8.24 -0.96
N GLY A 130 -10.67 -8.86 -0.46
CA GLY A 130 -10.82 -10.31 -0.51
C GLY A 130 -10.08 -11.06 0.59
N ARG A 131 -9.65 -12.31 0.29
CA ARG A 131 -9.02 -13.24 1.23
C ARG A 131 -7.82 -13.99 0.64
N GLU A 132 -7.54 -13.75 -0.62
CA GLU A 132 -6.41 -14.35 -1.30
C GLU A 132 -5.10 -13.71 -0.84
N ALA A 133 -4.02 -14.47 -0.90
CA ALA A 133 -2.69 -13.96 -0.60
C ALA A 133 -2.21 -13.11 -1.78
N ILE A 134 -2.42 -11.81 -1.67
CA ILE A 134 -2.01 -10.79 -2.65
C ILE A 134 -1.15 -9.74 -1.99
N ASN A 135 -0.33 -9.04 -2.76
CA ASN A 135 0.69 -8.13 -2.27
C ASN A 135 0.38 -6.68 -2.66
N GLY A 136 0.86 -5.75 -1.85
CA GLY A 136 0.71 -4.32 -2.09
C GLY A 136 2.04 -3.59 -2.03
N THR A 137 2.36 -2.83 -3.07
CA THR A 137 3.56 -2.00 -3.12
C THR A 137 3.14 -0.55 -3.29
N GLY A 138 3.75 0.34 -2.52
CA GLY A 138 3.58 1.78 -2.58
C GLY A 138 4.35 2.44 -3.72
N ASN A 139 4.63 3.71 -3.55
CA ASN A 139 5.44 4.54 -4.44
C ASN A 139 6.35 5.47 -3.61
N ALA A 140 6.90 6.53 -4.18
CA ALA A 140 7.79 7.46 -3.45
C ALA A 140 7.04 8.50 -2.58
N LEU A 141 5.72 8.42 -2.45
CA LEU A 141 4.92 9.30 -1.61
C LEU A 141 4.67 8.68 -0.24
N ALA A 142 4.21 9.47 0.72
CA ALA A 142 3.69 8.96 1.98
C ALA A 142 2.38 8.19 1.75
N ASN A 143 2.48 6.87 1.68
CA ASN A 143 1.37 5.98 1.36
C ASN A 143 0.63 5.47 2.60
N ARG A 144 -0.62 5.04 2.39
CA ARG A 144 -1.35 4.20 3.33
C ARG A 144 -1.75 2.90 2.65
N ILE A 145 -1.14 1.80 3.09
CA ILE A 145 -1.33 0.48 2.49
C ILE A 145 -1.99 -0.43 3.51
N TYR A 146 -3.14 -0.95 3.13
CA TYR A 146 -3.92 -1.88 3.94
C TYR A 146 -3.95 -3.23 3.25
N GLY A 147 -3.46 -4.25 3.90
CA GLY A 147 -3.62 -5.65 3.53
C GLY A 147 -5.08 -6.11 3.62
N ASN A 148 -5.30 -7.35 3.29
CA ASN A 148 -6.62 -7.97 3.34
C ASN A 148 -6.71 -9.05 4.43
N LYS A 149 -7.52 -10.09 4.22
CA LYS A 149 -7.63 -11.24 5.14
C LYS A 149 -6.73 -12.42 4.73
N GLY A 150 -5.90 -12.27 3.74
CA GLY A 150 -4.89 -13.22 3.30
C GLY A 150 -3.53 -12.84 3.86
N SER A 151 -2.53 -13.71 3.70
CA SER A 151 -1.14 -13.37 3.99
C SER A 151 -0.59 -12.45 2.92
N ASN A 152 -0.16 -11.26 3.29
CA ASN A 152 0.31 -10.24 2.38
C ASN A 152 1.83 -9.98 2.50
N THR A 153 2.41 -9.50 1.43
CA THR A 153 3.66 -8.72 1.47
C THR A 153 3.29 -7.28 1.15
N LEU A 154 3.59 -6.38 2.08
CA LEU A 154 3.37 -4.94 1.94
C LEU A 154 4.70 -4.22 1.92
N GLU A 155 4.93 -3.39 0.90
CA GLU A 155 6.15 -2.63 0.68
C GLU A 155 5.79 -1.15 0.53
N GLY A 156 6.34 -0.26 1.41
CA GLY A 156 6.06 1.17 1.39
C GLY A 156 6.84 1.89 0.29
N GLU A 157 8.05 1.41 0.00
CA GLU A 157 9.05 2.00 -0.89
C GLU A 157 9.69 3.24 -0.27
N GLY A 158 9.22 4.41 -0.54
CA GLY A 158 9.78 5.63 0.03
C GLY A 158 8.71 6.62 0.44
N GLY A 159 9.05 7.44 1.42
CA GLY A 159 8.09 8.32 2.06
C GLY A 159 7.92 7.96 3.53
N ASN A 160 6.95 8.54 4.21
CA ASN A 160 6.61 8.11 5.57
C ASN A 160 5.28 7.38 5.50
N ASP A 161 5.33 6.07 5.53
CA ASP A 161 4.22 5.21 5.17
C ASP A 161 3.46 4.67 6.39
N LEU A 162 2.22 4.28 6.17
CA LEU A 162 1.43 3.50 7.11
C LEU A 162 1.07 2.17 6.45
N LEU A 163 1.64 1.08 6.94
CA LEU A 163 1.37 -0.29 6.49
C LEU A 163 0.60 -1.05 7.57
N ARG A 164 -0.51 -1.69 7.18
CA ARG A 164 -1.28 -2.58 8.05
C ARG A 164 -1.50 -3.90 7.37
N GLY A 165 -0.94 -4.98 7.93
CA GLY A 165 -1.07 -6.34 7.41
C GLY A 165 -2.50 -6.84 7.48
N GLY A 166 -3.04 -6.97 8.68
CA GLY A 166 -4.43 -7.37 8.93
C GLY A 166 -4.59 -8.71 9.61
N ASP A 167 -5.25 -9.66 8.96
CA ASP A 167 -5.38 -11.03 9.46
C ASP A 167 -4.27 -11.91 8.84
N ARG A 168 -3.80 -12.93 9.57
CA ARG A 168 -2.81 -13.93 9.16
C ARG A 168 -1.38 -13.40 9.12
N PHE A 169 -0.50 -14.22 8.51
CA PHE A 169 0.92 -13.97 8.42
C PHE A 169 1.25 -12.95 7.33
N ASP A 170 1.77 -11.80 7.74
CA ASP A 170 2.15 -10.72 6.85
C ASP A 170 3.65 -10.42 6.87
N ARG A 171 4.13 -9.80 5.82
CA ARG A 171 5.50 -9.27 5.69
C ARG A 171 5.41 -7.79 5.41
N LEU A 172 6.01 -6.98 6.26
CA LEU A 172 5.96 -5.53 6.17
C LEU A 172 7.37 -4.99 5.96
N PHE A 173 7.53 -4.24 4.89
CA PHE A 173 8.74 -3.51 4.52
C PHE A 173 8.37 -2.02 4.48
N GLY A 174 8.82 -1.23 5.45
CA GLY A 174 8.57 0.22 5.46
C GLY A 174 9.21 0.89 4.27
N GLY A 175 10.48 0.61 4.05
CA GLY A 175 11.26 1.22 2.98
C GLY A 175 12.11 2.39 3.49
N GLU A 176 12.28 3.45 2.66
CA GLU A 176 12.95 4.66 3.08
C GLU A 176 11.96 5.62 3.73
N GLY A 177 12.18 6.01 4.99
CA GLY A 177 11.33 6.95 5.70
C GLY A 177 11.16 6.61 7.17
N ASN A 178 10.27 7.33 7.83
CA ASN A 178 9.85 6.96 9.19
C ASN A 178 8.45 6.39 9.10
N ASP A 179 8.38 5.07 9.06
CA ASP A 179 7.17 4.35 8.73
C ASP A 179 6.42 3.89 9.98
N ILE A 180 5.13 3.67 9.83
CA ILE A 180 4.28 3.11 10.87
C ILE A 180 3.81 1.74 10.37
N LEU A 181 4.19 0.69 11.10
CA LEU A 181 3.93 -0.70 10.75
C LEU A 181 3.01 -1.34 11.79
N GLU A 182 1.95 -1.97 11.35
CA GLU A 182 1.02 -2.72 12.17
C GLU A 182 0.82 -4.09 11.53
N GLY A 183 1.31 -5.16 12.18
CA GLY A 183 1.19 -6.53 11.68
C GLY A 183 -0.24 -7.00 11.70
N GLY A 184 -0.88 -6.92 12.85
CA GLY A 184 -2.27 -7.30 13.08
C GLY A 184 -2.42 -8.58 13.87
N ILE A 185 -3.16 -9.55 13.34
CA ILE A 185 -3.44 -10.82 13.98
C ILE A 185 -2.55 -11.91 13.36
N ASP A 186 -2.10 -12.86 14.21
CA ASP A 186 -1.18 -13.95 13.89
C ASP A 186 0.29 -13.47 13.82
N ALA A 187 1.18 -14.31 13.30
CA ALA A 187 2.63 -14.10 13.37
C ALA A 187 3.14 -13.28 12.18
N ASP A 188 3.63 -12.08 12.42
CA ASP A 188 4.05 -11.15 11.38
C ASP A 188 5.57 -10.95 11.31
N ARG A 189 6.05 -10.41 10.21
CA ARG A 189 7.45 -10.12 10.00
C ARG A 189 7.67 -8.68 9.58
N PHE A 190 8.51 -7.99 10.32
CA PHE A 190 8.93 -6.62 10.07
C PHE A 190 10.35 -6.60 9.53
N TYR A 191 10.53 -6.10 8.34
CA TYR A 191 11.81 -6.13 7.61
C TYR A 191 12.50 -4.77 7.64
N PHE A 192 13.81 -4.79 7.91
CA PHE A 192 14.69 -3.62 7.92
C PHE A 192 15.84 -3.87 6.95
N ASP A 193 15.70 -3.42 5.72
CA ASP A 193 16.62 -3.62 4.60
C ASP A 193 17.13 -2.33 3.95
N THR A 194 16.74 -1.19 4.51
CA THR A 194 17.13 0.15 4.05
C THR A 194 18.22 0.77 4.93
N PRO A 195 19.00 1.74 4.41
CA PRO A 195 20.09 2.35 5.17
C PRO A 195 19.64 3.00 6.47
N LEU A 196 20.38 2.72 7.55
CA LEU A 196 20.07 3.27 8.88
C LEU A 196 20.35 4.77 8.96
N GLY A 197 19.48 5.50 9.66
CA GLY A 197 19.65 6.93 9.85
C GLY A 197 18.49 7.57 10.60
N ARG A 198 18.63 8.85 10.96
CA ARG A 198 17.58 9.58 11.70
C ARG A 198 16.31 9.84 10.89
N ALA A 199 16.39 9.74 9.59
CA ALA A 199 15.27 9.87 8.68
C ALA A 199 14.70 8.51 8.25
N ASN A 200 15.09 7.45 8.94
CA ASN A 200 14.68 6.08 8.67
C ASN A 200 14.60 5.32 10.01
N VAL A 201 13.59 5.67 10.79
CA VAL A 201 13.30 5.07 12.11
C VAL A 201 11.82 4.74 12.16
N ASP A 202 11.52 3.46 12.04
CA ASP A 202 10.14 3.02 11.93
C ASP A 202 9.48 2.81 13.31
N THR A 203 8.17 2.83 13.32
CA THR A 203 7.38 2.52 14.51
C THR A 203 6.53 1.28 14.26
N ILE A 204 6.76 0.22 15.04
CA ILE A 204 5.90 -0.96 15.06
C ILE A 204 4.89 -0.79 16.19
N LEU A 205 3.60 -0.85 15.84
CA LEU A 205 2.52 -0.52 16.79
C LEU A 205 2.17 -1.67 17.73
N ASP A 206 2.24 -2.91 17.26
CA ASP A 206 1.57 -4.07 17.87
C ASP A 206 2.46 -5.31 18.03
N PHE A 207 3.77 -5.17 18.04
CA PHE A 207 4.72 -6.29 18.13
C PHE A 207 4.39 -7.26 19.26
N THR A 208 4.11 -8.51 18.93
CA THR A 208 3.82 -9.59 19.86
C THR A 208 5.01 -10.53 19.99
N GLN A 209 5.70 -10.48 21.14
CA GLN A 209 6.85 -11.33 21.41
C GLN A 209 6.51 -12.83 21.24
N SER A 210 7.40 -13.59 20.64
CA SER A 210 7.31 -15.03 20.35
C SER A 210 6.27 -15.40 19.26
N GLU A 211 5.54 -14.44 18.73
CA GLU A 211 4.67 -14.60 17.55
C GLU A 211 5.31 -13.89 16.36
N ASP A 212 5.60 -12.59 16.53
CA ASP A 212 6.20 -11.76 15.49
C ASP A 212 7.72 -11.87 15.45
N SER A 213 8.29 -11.42 14.35
CA SER A 213 9.74 -11.43 14.15
C SER A 213 10.24 -10.19 13.43
N ILE A 214 11.41 -9.73 13.83
CA ILE A 214 12.16 -8.62 13.25
C ILE A 214 13.25 -9.20 12.35
N PHE A 215 13.22 -8.84 11.07
CA PHE A 215 14.16 -9.29 10.06
C PHE A 215 15.14 -8.16 9.73
N LEU A 216 16.43 -8.44 9.86
CA LEU A 216 17.53 -7.49 9.70
C LEU A 216 18.40 -7.91 8.50
N ASP A 217 18.55 -7.04 7.50
CA ASP A 217 19.40 -7.30 6.34
C ASP A 217 20.89 -7.22 6.74
N ASP A 218 21.68 -8.25 6.44
CA ASP A 218 23.10 -8.29 6.76
C ASP A 218 23.93 -7.26 5.96
N ALA A 219 23.42 -6.78 4.82
CA ALA A 219 24.03 -5.69 4.06
C ALA A 219 23.91 -4.34 4.78
N VAL A 220 22.89 -4.17 5.63
CA VAL A 220 22.63 -2.98 6.46
C VAL A 220 23.23 -3.16 7.85
N PHE A 221 22.93 -4.27 8.52
CA PHE A 221 23.39 -4.62 9.88
C PHE A 221 24.71 -5.40 9.85
N ARG A 222 25.72 -4.85 9.23
CA ARG A 222 26.98 -5.49 8.81
C ARG A 222 27.81 -6.17 9.90
N ALA A 223 27.59 -5.87 11.18
CA ALA A 223 28.26 -6.53 12.28
C ALA A 223 27.51 -7.80 12.77
N LEU A 224 26.39 -8.14 12.13
CA LEU A 224 25.60 -9.33 12.41
C LEU A 224 25.84 -10.40 11.32
N PRO A 225 26.13 -11.64 11.68
CA PRO A 225 26.16 -12.73 10.71
C PRO A 225 24.73 -13.15 10.36
N SER A 226 24.51 -13.59 9.11
CA SER A 226 23.21 -14.14 8.68
C SER A 226 22.79 -15.33 9.54
N GLY A 227 21.49 -15.47 9.78
CA GLY A 227 20.86 -16.52 10.56
C GLY A 227 20.16 -16.00 11.83
N ALA A 228 19.99 -16.85 12.80
CA ALA A 228 19.43 -16.45 14.09
C ALA A 228 20.37 -15.50 14.84
N LEU A 229 19.81 -14.46 15.46
CA LEU A 229 20.60 -13.55 16.29
C LEU A 229 21.21 -14.33 17.48
N ALA A 230 22.52 -14.17 17.71
CA ALA A 230 23.18 -14.79 18.86
C ALA A 230 22.61 -14.20 20.17
N SER A 231 22.43 -15.03 21.18
CA SER A 231 21.80 -14.59 22.44
C SER A 231 22.59 -13.52 23.19
N ASP A 232 23.92 -13.49 23.02
CA ASP A 232 24.82 -12.49 23.58
C ASP A 232 24.93 -11.22 22.71
N ALA A 233 24.31 -11.20 21.54
CA ALA A 233 24.25 -10.00 20.68
C ALA A 233 23.10 -9.06 21.06
N LEU A 234 22.10 -9.51 21.86
CA LEU A 234 20.98 -8.69 22.31
C LEU A 234 21.26 -8.14 23.72
N ALA A 235 21.13 -6.82 23.86
CA ALA A 235 21.14 -6.14 25.16
C ALA A 235 19.74 -5.60 25.48
N ILE A 236 19.30 -5.78 26.74
CA ILE A 236 18.09 -5.14 27.27
C ILE A 236 18.53 -3.99 28.19
N GLY A 237 18.19 -2.76 27.80
CA GLY A 237 18.59 -1.55 28.54
C GLY A 237 18.76 -0.35 27.62
N SER A 238 19.47 0.66 28.09
CA SER A 238 19.67 1.92 27.38
C SER A 238 20.88 1.95 26.45
N ALA A 239 21.81 0.98 26.58
CA ALA A 239 23.03 0.92 25.80
C ALA A 239 23.61 -0.51 25.79
N ALA A 240 24.50 -0.77 24.84
CA ALA A 240 25.35 -1.95 24.86
C ALA A 240 26.28 -1.90 26.10
N SER A 241 26.56 -3.05 26.69
CA SER A 241 27.38 -3.19 27.88
C SER A 241 28.47 -4.27 27.75
N THR A 242 28.57 -4.88 26.59
CA THR A 242 29.63 -5.83 26.22
C THR A 242 30.01 -5.65 24.76
N ALA A 243 31.21 -6.08 24.40
CA ALA A 243 31.67 -6.07 23.03
C ALA A 243 30.92 -7.03 22.08
N ALA A 244 30.07 -7.92 22.61
CA ALA A 244 29.24 -8.82 21.80
C ALA A 244 27.90 -8.22 21.41
N HIS A 245 27.39 -7.27 22.21
CA HIS A 245 26.09 -6.65 21.92
C HIS A 245 26.07 -5.93 20.57
N ARG A 246 25.01 -6.13 19.81
CA ARG A 246 24.77 -5.49 18.50
C ARG A 246 23.40 -4.87 18.41
N ILE A 247 22.42 -5.48 19.04
CA ILE A 247 21.04 -4.95 19.13
C ILE A 247 20.79 -4.56 20.56
N VAL A 248 20.26 -3.36 20.78
CA VAL A 248 19.87 -2.85 22.08
C VAL A 248 18.39 -2.55 22.05
N TYR A 249 17.64 -3.15 22.97
CA TYR A 249 16.23 -2.84 23.18
C TYR A 249 16.05 -2.12 24.52
N ASN A 250 15.44 -0.94 24.46
CA ASN A 250 15.10 -0.17 25.66
C ASN A 250 13.60 -0.31 25.97
N PRO A 251 13.19 -1.11 26.94
CA PRO A 251 11.76 -1.34 27.24
C PRO A 251 11.04 -0.12 27.84
N VAL A 252 11.78 0.92 28.24
CA VAL A 252 11.17 2.16 28.76
C VAL A 252 10.72 3.07 27.62
N THR A 253 11.46 3.09 26.54
CA THR A 253 11.21 3.96 25.37
C THR A 253 10.72 3.22 24.14
N GLY A 254 10.71 1.89 24.16
CA GLY A 254 10.44 1.05 23.00
C GLY A 254 11.57 1.03 21.94
N ALA A 255 12.63 1.80 22.13
CA ALA A 255 13.66 1.99 21.12
C ALA A 255 14.47 0.71 20.85
N LEU A 256 14.64 0.40 19.57
CA LEU A 256 15.55 -0.59 19.02
C LEU A 256 16.73 0.12 18.36
N LEU A 257 17.93 -0.20 18.81
CA LEU A 257 19.16 0.41 18.30
C LEU A 257 20.11 -0.68 17.80
N TYR A 258 20.85 -0.34 16.76
CA TYR A 258 21.98 -1.10 16.27
C TYR A 258 23.30 -0.46 16.70
N ASP A 259 24.15 -1.24 17.34
CA ASP A 259 25.46 -0.84 17.83
C ASP A 259 26.53 -1.73 17.18
N ALA A 260 27.24 -1.18 16.21
CA ALA A 260 28.18 -1.97 15.39
C ALA A 260 29.43 -2.42 16.14
N ASP A 261 29.83 -1.72 17.23
CA ASP A 261 31.06 -1.99 18.00
C ASP A 261 30.79 -2.40 19.46
N GLY A 262 29.53 -2.45 19.89
CA GLY A 262 29.13 -2.86 21.24
C GLY A 262 29.50 -1.82 22.29
N GLU A 263 30.27 -2.22 23.34
CA GLU A 263 30.77 -1.28 24.37
C GLU A 263 31.84 -0.32 23.86
N GLY A 264 32.03 -0.24 22.54
CA GLY A 264 32.98 0.65 21.88
C GLY A 264 32.60 2.11 21.97
N GLY A 265 33.34 2.94 21.23
CA GLY A 265 33.14 4.40 21.25
C GLY A 265 32.15 4.91 20.20
N GLY A 266 31.62 4.04 19.35
CA GLY A 266 30.62 4.37 18.34
C GLY A 266 29.25 4.64 18.97
N ALA A 267 28.48 5.53 18.33
CA ALA A 267 27.12 5.76 18.79
C ALA A 267 26.18 4.73 18.17
N ALA A 268 25.37 4.07 18.99
CA ALA A 268 24.29 3.22 18.51
C ALA A 268 23.26 4.03 17.69
N ILE A 269 22.77 3.43 16.62
CA ILE A 269 21.82 4.03 15.69
C ILE A 269 20.43 3.42 15.91
N GLN A 270 19.45 4.23 16.25
CA GLN A 270 18.08 3.78 16.35
C GLN A 270 17.54 3.49 14.95
N PHE A 271 16.90 2.33 14.79
CA PHE A 271 16.25 1.93 13.55
C PHE A 271 14.74 1.68 13.70
N ALA A 272 14.28 1.39 14.92
CA ALA A 272 12.86 1.23 15.16
C ALA A 272 12.44 1.65 16.58
N THR A 273 11.13 1.76 16.77
CA THR A 273 10.45 1.88 18.08
C THR A 273 9.32 0.87 18.13
N LEU A 274 9.24 0.09 19.20
CA LEU A 274 8.07 -0.74 19.51
C LEU A 274 7.13 0.08 20.39
N ASP A 275 6.04 0.57 19.83
CA ASP A 275 5.13 1.52 20.50
C ASP A 275 4.39 0.88 21.70
N ASN A 276 4.13 -0.41 21.63
CA ASN A 276 3.50 -1.16 22.71
C ASN A 276 4.45 -1.58 23.85
N HIS A 277 5.75 -1.26 23.77
CA HIS A 277 6.76 -1.42 24.79
C HIS A 277 6.77 -2.83 25.43
N PRO A 278 6.96 -3.94 24.70
CA PRO A 278 7.04 -5.26 25.30
C PRO A 278 8.08 -5.28 26.41
N PRO A 279 7.83 -5.94 27.56
CA PRO A 279 8.68 -5.84 28.74
C PRO A 279 10.08 -6.45 28.54
N ALA A 280 10.22 -7.33 27.58
CA ALA A 280 11.48 -7.94 27.15
C ALA A 280 11.37 -8.36 25.68
N LEU A 281 12.52 -8.56 25.07
CA LEU A 281 12.67 -9.25 23.78
C LEU A 281 13.66 -10.40 23.96
N ALA A 282 13.59 -11.40 23.10
CA ALA A 282 14.54 -12.50 23.04
C ALA A 282 15.31 -12.45 21.70
N ALA A 283 16.49 -13.00 21.67
CA ALA A 283 17.27 -13.09 20.43
C ALA A 283 16.53 -13.89 19.33
N THR A 284 15.62 -14.78 19.73
CA THR A 284 14.74 -15.54 18.82
C THR A 284 13.70 -14.69 18.11
N ASP A 285 13.43 -13.48 18.58
CA ASP A 285 12.53 -12.53 17.92
C ASP A 285 13.20 -11.84 16.71
N PHE A 286 14.51 -12.10 16.51
CA PHE A 286 15.32 -11.50 15.44
C PHE A 286 15.89 -12.56 14.50
N VAL A 287 15.87 -12.26 13.22
CA VAL A 287 16.50 -13.05 12.16
C VAL A 287 17.33 -12.11 11.29
N VAL A 288 18.58 -12.49 11.01
CA VAL A 288 19.45 -11.77 10.08
C VAL A 288 19.45 -12.50 8.73
N PHE A 289 19.11 -11.84 7.64
CA PHE A 289 18.95 -12.45 6.32
C PHE A 289 19.85 -11.82 5.25
#